data_e2234a723f83a3fec08eef3298f702fe
#
_entry.id   e2234a723f83a3fec08eef3298f702fe
#
_cell.length_a   1.000
_cell.length_b   1.000
_cell.length_c   1.000
_cell.angle_alpha   90.00
_cell.angle_beta   90.00
_cell.angle_gamma   90.00
#
_symmetry.space_group_name_H-M   'P 1'
#
loop_
_entity.id
_entity.type
_entity.pdbx_description
1 polymer ?
#
loop_
_entity_poly.entity_id
_entity_poly.type
_entity_poly.pdbx_seq_one_letter_code
_entity_poly.pdbx_strand_id
1 'polypeptide(L)'
;KSIWIENEDWMHTVTAVSGNGPAYFYHMMELLTESAKSAGIPEEIAQELVIHTAIGSSQLALNSSDDFETLRKKVMSPGGITEAAFDSLEKNNILSIWLEAINAATQRSIALGNQDPTIESE
;
A
#
# COMPACT_ATOMS: atom_id res chain seq x y z
N LYS A 1 1.80 -16.39 -8.26
CA LYS A 1 3.11 -16.18 -8.90
C LYS A 1 4.17 -16.20 -7.81
N SER A 2 5.19 -17.04 -7.94
CA SER A 2 6.33 -17.05 -7.00
C SER A 2 7.34 -16.00 -7.43
N ILE A 3 7.87 -15.27 -6.44
CA ILE A 3 8.96 -14.31 -6.63
C ILE A 3 10.15 -14.84 -5.83
N TRP A 4 11.30 -14.99 -6.50
CA TRP A 4 12.54 -15.37 -5.85
C TRP A 4 13.21 -14.16 -5.23
N ILE A 5 13.64 -14.29 -3.99
CA ILE A 5 14.40 -13.26 -3.26
C ILE A 5 15.84 -13.80 -3.17
N GLU A 6 16.74 -13.13 -3.86
CA GLU A 6 18.15 -13.54 -3.93
C GLU A 6 18.98 -13.08 -2.73
N ASN A 7 18.54 -12.02 -2.05
CA ASN A 7 19.25 -11.46 -0.91
C ASN A 7 18.46 -11.70 0.38
N GLU A 8 19.03 -12.49 1.29
CA GLU A 8 18.43 -12.80 2.59
C GLU A 8 18.23 -11.56 3.48
N ASP A 9 19.08 -10.55 3.34
CA ASP A 9 18.96 -9.30 4.09
C ASP A 9 17.64 -8.54 3.79
N TRP A 10 17.02 -8.85 2.66
CA TRP A 10 15.73 -8.26 2.28
C TRP A 10 14.52 -8.93 2.93
N MET A 11 14.68 -10.12 3.53
CA MET A 11 13.56 -10.93 4.00
C MET A 11 12.68 -10.21 5.02
N HIS A 12 13.26 -9.45 5.94
CA HIS A 12 12.49 -8.68 6.93
C HIS A 12 11.67 -7.56 6.27
N THR A 13 12.25 -6.87 5.30
CA THR A 13 11.53 -5.84 4.53
C THR A 13 10.48 -6.46 3.62
N VAL A 14 10.76 -7.60 3.00
CA VAL A 14 9.78 -8.35 2.19
C VAL A 14 8.59 -8.77 3.06
N THR A 15 8.84 -9.24 4.27
CA THR A 15 7.78 -9.56 5.24
C THR A 15 6.96 -8.32 5.60
N ALA A 16 7.61 -7.18 5.85
CA ALA A 16 6.94 -5.93 6.16
C ALA A 16 6.05 -5.45 5.00
N VAL A 17 6.51 -5.58 3.74
CA VAL A 17 5.79 -5.08 2.57
C VAL A 17 4.73 -6.06 2.07
N SER A 18 5.04 -7.35 1.97
CA SER A 18 4.15 -8.32 1.33
C SER A 18 3.47 -9.28 2.30
N GLY A 19 4.13 -9.72 3.37
CA GLY A 19 3.52 -10.55 4.40
C GLY A 19 2.41 -9.82 5.16
N ASN A 20 2.64 -8.56 5.49
CA ASN A 20 1.68 -7.67 6.13
C ASN A 20 0.91 -6.80 5.12
N GLY A 21 1.27 -6.86 3.84
CA GLY A 21 0.74 -6.03 2.77
C GLY A 21 -0.78 -5.97 2.70
N PRO A 22 -1.51 -7.09 2.80
CA PRO A 22 -2.96 -7.07 2.79
C PRO A 22 -3.57 -6.12 3.82
N ALA A 23 -2.99 -6.00 5.02
CA ALA A 23 -3.48 -5.09 6.06
C ALA A 23 -3.38 -3.61 5.63
N TYR A 24 -2.33 -3.23 4.90
CA TYR A 24 -2.18 -1.87 4.40
C TYR A 24 -3.23 -1.54 3.34
N PHE A 25 -3.52 -2.48 2.44
CA PHE A 25 -4.57 -2.30 1.44
C PHE A 25 -5.96 -2.24 2.08
N TYR A 26 -6.25 -3.08 3.08
CA TYR A 26 -7.51 -2.99 3.83
C TYR A 26 -7.66 -1.66 4.54
N HIS A 27 -6.59 -1.16 5.17
CA HIS A 27 -6.63 0.14 5.81
C HIS A 27 -6.82 1.29 4.81
N MET A 28 -6.19 1.23 3.64
CA MET A 28 -6.43 2.19 2.57
C MET A 28 -7.90 2.19 2.12
N MET A 29 -8.49 1.01 1.95
CA MET A 29 -9.91 0.86 1.62
C MET A 29 -10.81 1.42 2.73
N GLU A 30 -10.47 1.16 3.99
CA GLU A 30 -11.17 1.73 5.15
C GLU A 30 -11.14 3.25 5.12
N LEU A 31 -9.96 3.87 4.96
CA LEU A 31 -9.82 5.32 4.91
C LEU A 31 -10.58 5.97 3.73
N LEU A 32 -10.55 5.35 2.56
CA LEU A 32 -11.32 5.81 1.40
C LEU A 32 -12.83 5.69 1.64
N THR A 33 -13.27 4.59 2.25
CA THR A 33 -14.69 4.38 2.61
C THR A 33 -15.16 5.44 3.61
N GLU A 34 -14.40 5.67 4.70
CA GLU A 34 -14.73 6.69 5.70
C GLU A 34 -14.73 8.11 5.10
N SER A 35 -13.82 8.39 4.18
CA SER A 35 -13.80 9.67 3.46
C SER A 35 -15.05 9.87 2.61
N ALA A 36 -15.50 8.83 1.90
CA ALA A 36 -16.71 8.86 1.10
C ALA A 36 -17.96 9.02 1.99
N LYS A 37 -18.02 8.32 3.12
CA LYS A 37 -19.11 8.46 4.12
C LYS A 37 -19.16 9.87 4.68
N SER A 38 -18.03 10.46 5.00
CA SER A 38 -17.94 11.84 5.48
C SER A 38 -18.45 12.86 4.45
N ALA A 39 -18.37 12.52 3.16
CA ALA A 39 -18.94 13.31 2.07
C ALA A 39 -20.42 13.02 1.79
N GLY A 40 -21.06 12.14 2.57
CA GLY A 40 -22.50 11.85 2.50
C GLY A 40 -22.87 10.62 1.65
N ILE A 41 -21.90 9.82 1.22
CA ILE A 41 -22.19 8.58 0.49
C ILE A 41 -22.56 7.48 1.49
N PRO A 42 -23.68 6.73 1.27
CA PRO A 42 -24.03 5.59 2.09
C PRO A 42 -22.89 4.55 2.16
N GLU A 43 -22.69 3.93 3.32
CA GLU A 43 -21.57 3.02 3.56
C GLU A 43 -21.49 1.87 2.57
N GLU A 44 -22.61 1.23 2.27
CA GLU A 44 -22.66 0.11 1.32
C GLU A 44 -22.17 0.52 -0.07
N ILE A 45 -22.60 1.70 -0.53
CA ILE A 45 -22.17 2.23 -1.83
C ILE A 45 -20.69 2.62 -1.79
N ALA A 46 -20.23 3.23 -0.70
CA ALA A 46 -18.83 3.60 -0.53
C ALA A 46 -17.91 2.36 -0.57
N GLN A 47 -18.28 1.30 0.11
CA GLN A 47 -17.53 0.03 0.09
C GLN A 47 -17.47 -0.59 -1.31
N GLU A 48 -18.58 -0.64 -2.03
CA GLU A 48 -18.60 -1.15 -3.41
C GLU A 48 -17.71 -0.32 -4.35
N LEU A 49 -17.79 0.99 -4.28
CA LEU A 49 -16.94 1.89 -5.08
C LEU A 49 -15.45 1.64 -4.80
N VAL A 50 -15.08 1.54 -3.54
CA VAL A 50 -13.68 1.35 -3.11
C VAL A 50 -13.15 -0.01 -3.56
N ILE A 51 -13.89 -1.10 -3.31
CA ILE A 51 -13.41 -2.45 -3.67
C ILE A 51 -13.28 -2.63 -5.18
N HIS A 52 -14.24 -2.16 -5.96
CA HIS A 52 -14.17 -2.26 -7.41
C HIS A 52 -13.07 -1.39 -8.01
N THR A 53 -12.81 -0.23 -7.43
CA THR A 53 -11.67 0.63 -7.81
C THR A 53 -10.34 -0.08 -7.53
N ALA A 54 -10.19 -0.69 -6.37
CA ALA A 54 -8.99 -1.44 -6.01
C ALA A 54 -8.74 -2.62 -6.96
N ILE A 55 -9.77 -3.41 -7.24
CA ILE A 55 -9.69 -4.55 -8.20
C ILE A 55 -9.28 -4.06 -9.58
N GLY A 56 -9.98 -3.07 -10.12
CA GLY A 56 -9.73 -2.55 -11.47
C GLY A 56 -8.33 -1.96 -11.60
N SER A 57 -7.89 -1.17 -10.64
CA SER A 57 -6.55 -0.56 -10.62
C SER A 57 -5.45 -1.62 -10.56
N SER A 58 -5.61 -2.63 -9.71
CA SER A 58 -4.64 -3.73 -9.58
C SER A 58 -4.56 -4.56 -10.86
N GLN A 59 -5.69 -4.86 -11.49
CA GLN A 59 -5.73 -5.58 -12.76
C GLN A 59 -5.07 -4.80 -13.90
N LEU A 60 -5.32 -3.49 -13.98
CA LEU A 60 -4.66 -2.64 -14.98
C LEU A 60 -3.15 -2.60 -14.77
N ALA A 61 -2.70 -2.44 -13.54
CA ALA A 61 -1.28 -2.45 -13.21
C ALA A 61 -0.61 -3.81 -13.55
N LEU A 62 -1.30 -4.92 -13.27
CA LEU A 62 -0.79 -6.26 -13.56
C LEU A 62 -0.59 -6.50 -15.07
N ASN A 63 -1.45 -5.92 -15.91
CA ASN A 63 -1.47 -6.12 -17.37
C ASN A 63 -0.75 -4.99 -18.13
N SER A 64 -0.19 -4.01 -17.44
CA SER A 64 0.55 -2.89 -18.05
C SER A 64 2.05 -3.11 -17.93
N SER A 65 2.80 -2.55 -18.87
CA SER A 65 4.25 -2.39 -18.80
C SER A 65 4.68 -1.06 -18.15
N ASP A 66 3.72 -0.17 -17.89
CA ASP A 66 4.00 1.11 -17.24
C ASP A 66 4.31 0.93 -15.76
N ASP A 67 5.16 1.79 -15.21
CA ASP A 67 5.35 1.89 -13.78
C ASP A 67 4.16 2.56 -13.07
N PHE A 68 4.11 2.46 -11.76
CA PHE A 68 3.00 2.99 -10.97
C PHE A 68 2.88 4.52 -11.07
N GLU A 69 3.98 5.24 -11.20
CA GLU A 69 3.96 6.68 -11.39
C GLU A 69 3.29 7.06 -12.70
N THR A 70 3.64 6.38 -13.79
CA THR A 70 3.04 6.58 -15.11
C THR A 70 1.55 6.26 -15.11
N LEU A 71 1.16 5.12 -14.51
CA LEU A 71 -0.25 4.75 -14.37
C LEU A 71 -1.04 5.80 -13.58
N ARG A 72 -0.48 6.28 -12.48
CA ARG A 72 -1.08 7.36 -11.68
C ARG A 72 -1.27 8.64 -12.50
N LYS A 73 -0.24 9.07 -13.23
CA LYS A 73 -0.30 10.27 -14.08
C LYS A 73 -1.34 10.16 -15.20
N LYS A 74 -1.59 8.98 -15.74
CA LYS A 74 -2.61 8.76 -16.77
C LYS A 74 -4.04 9.04 -16.31
N VAL A 75 -4.33 8.90 -15.03
CA VAL A 75 -5.64 9.22 -14.45
C VAL A 75 -5.71 10.63 -13.84
N MET A 76 -4.63 11.40 -13.95
CA MET A 76 -4.54 12.79 -13.48
C MET A 76 -4.67 13.72 -14.68
N SER A 77 -5.65 14.63 -14.63
CA SER A 77 -5.75 15.73 -15.58
C SER A 77 -5.18 16.99 -14.95
N PRO A 78 -4.40 17.82 -15.70
CA PRO A 78 -3.91 19.09 -15.19
C PRO A 78 -5.05 19.97 -14.66
N GLY A 79 -4.92 20.46 -13.43
CA GLY A 79 -5.97 21.20 -12.71
C GLY A 79 -7.19 20.39 -12.34
N GLY A 80 -7.11 19.03 -12.43
CA GLY A 80 -8.22 18.13 -12.16
C GLY A 80 -8.36 17.70 -10.70
N ILE A 81 -9.39 16.89 -10.46
CA ILE A 81 -9.78 16.40 -9.13
C ILE A 81 -8.65 15.56 -8.50
N THR A 82 -8.04 14.67 -9.28
CA THR A 82 -6.98 13.77 -8.80
C THR A 82 -5.72 14.53 -8.44
N GLU A 83 -5.35 15.56 -9.23
CA GLU A 83 -4.20 16.41 -8.93
C GLU A 83 -4.39 17.12 -7.58
N ALA A 84 -5.55 17.72 -7.33
CA ALA A 84 -5.86 18.37 -6.06
C ALA A 84 -5.76 17.41 -4.85
N ALA A 85 -6.18 16.15 -5.02
CA ALA A 85 -6.05 15.14 -3.97
C ALA A 85 -4.57 14.81 -3.70
N PHE A 86 -3.75 14.64 -4.75
CA PHE A 86 -2.31 14.36 -4.59
C PHE A 86 -1.54 15.54 -4.02
N ASP A 87 -1.86 16.78 -4.39
CA ASP A 87 -1.26 17.98 -3.77
C ASP A 87 -1.50 17.98 -2.25
N SER A 88 -2.68 17.60 -1.80
CA SER A 88 -2.98 17.46 -0.38
C SER A 88 -2.18 16.34 0.29
N LEU A 89 -2.08 15.16 -0.34
CA LEU A 89 -1.32 14.03 0.19
C LEU A 89 0.18 14.34 0.29
N GLU A 90 0.75 14.96 -0.74
CA GLU A 90 2.16 15.35 -0.77
C GLU A 90 2.46 16.45 0.26
N LYS A 91 1.60 17.45 0.41
CA LYS A 91 1.71 18.47 1.43
C LYS A 91 1.73 17.87 2.85
N ASN A 92 1.05 16.77 3.07
CA ASN A 92 1.01 16.05 4.35
C ASN A 92 2.07 14.93 4.43
N ASN A 93 3.07 14.93 3.55
CA ASN A 93 4.23 14.04 3.59
C ASN A 93 3.88 12.53 3.58
N ILE A 94 2.94 12.11 2.72
CA ILE A 94 2.49 10.71 2.66
C ILE A 94 3.63 9.72 2.48
N LEU A 95 4.67 10.05 1.70
CA LEU A 95 5.82 9.17 1.53
C LEU A 95 6.56 8.95 2.85
N SER A 96 6.82 9.99 3.63
CA SER A 96 7.48 9.86 4.94
C SER A 96 6.69 8.97 5.89
N ILE A 97 5.36 9.09 5.90
CA ILE A 97 4.47 8.25 6.71
C ILE A 97 4.65 6.78 6.34
N TRP A 98 4.67 6.44 5.05
CA TRP A 98 4.89 5.07 4.59
C TRP A 98 6.29 4.55 4.88
N LEU A 99 7.34 5.38 4.69
CA LEU A 99 8.72 5.00 5.01
C LEU A 99 8.88 4.67 6.50
N GLU A 100 8.32 5.47 7.38
CA GLU A 100 8.34 5.23 8.82
C GLU A 100 7.59 3.95 9.21
N ALA A 101 6.39 3.73 8.64
CA ALA A 101 5.59 2.56 8.92
C ALA A 101 6.30 1.25 8.49
N ILE A 102 6.85 1.20 7.28
CA ILE A 102 7.57 0.04 6.78
C ILE A 102 8.86 -0.20 7.56
N ASN A 103 9.60 0.86 7.92
CA ASN A 103 10.77 0.72 8.78
C ASN A 103 10.42 0.14 10.15
N ALA A 104 9.35 0.62 10.79
CA ALA A 104 8.89 0.09 12.08
C ALA A 104 8.53 -1.41 11.99
N ALA A 105 7.82 -1.83 10.94
CA ALA A 105 7.49 -3.22 10.69
C ALA A 105 8.75 -4.08 10.45
N THR A 106 9.71 -3.58 9.67
CA THR A 106 10.98 -4.25 9.38
C THR A 106 11.78 -4.46 10.66
N GLN A 107 11.93 -3.42 11.49
CA GLN A 107 12.64 -3.50 12.78
C GLN A 107 11.95 -4.48 13.74
N ARG A 108 10.63 -4.51 13.75
CA ARG A 108 9.88 -5.49 14.56
C ARG A 108 10.11 -6.93 14.09
N SER A 109 10.15 -7.14 12.78
CA SER A 109 10.46 -8.45 12.18
C SER A 109 11.86 -8.94 12.57
N ILE A 110 12.87 -8.07 12.54
CA ILE A 110 14.22 -8.37 12.99
C ILE A 110 14.23 -8.75 14.46
N ALA A 111 13.58 -7.96 15.32
CA ALA A 111 13.51 -8.21 16.75
C ALA A 111 12.85 -9.56 17.10
N LEU A 112 11.80 -9.95 16.35
CA LEU A 112 11.14 -11.25 16.52
C LEU A 112 12.03 -12.40 16.05
N GLY A 113 12.76 -12.25 14.95
CA GLY A 113 13.71 -13.25 14.44
C GLY A 113 14.84 -13.53 15.46
N ASN A 114 15.33 -12.51 16.14
CA ASN A 114 16.37 -12.64 17.19
C ASN A 114 15.86 -13.28 18.50
N GLN A 115 14.55 -13.41 18.68
CA GLN A 115 13.94 -14.03 19.88
C GLN A 115 13.62 -15.51 19.68
N ASP A 116 13.74 -16.05 18.46
CA ASP A 116 13.47 -17.46 18.17
C ASP A 116 14.76 -18.29 18.32
N PRO A 117 14.90 -19.07 19.41
CA PRO A 117 16.11 -19.85 19.67
C PRO A 117 16.29 -21.07 18.74
N THR A 118 15.36 -21.28 17.80
CA THR A 118 15.41 -22.44 16.90
C THR A 118 16.22 -22.19 15.62
N ILE A 119 16.72 -20.97 15.40
CA ILE A 119 17.51 -20.61 14.20
C ILE A 119 19.02 -20.67 14.44
N GLU A 120 19.49 -20.92 15.67
CA GLU A 120 20.93 -20.98 16.01
C GLU A 120 21.48 -22.41 16.09
N SER A 121 21.05 -23.34 15.25
CA SER A 121 21.74 -24.64 15.15
C SER A 121 21.54 -25.32 13.82
N GLU A 122 22.24 -24.86 12.77
CA GLU A 122 22.78 -25.74 11.72
C GLU A 122 23.97 -25.07 11.03
#